data_9ee7230e88e4aa57666498a92a1cad8f
#
_entry.id   9ee7230e88e4aa57666498a92a1cad8f
#
_cell.length_a   1.000
_cell.length_b   1.000
_cell.length_c   1.000
_cell.angle_alpha   90.00
_cell.angle_beta   90.00
_cell.angle_gamma   90.00
#
_symmetry.space_group_name_H-M   'P 1'
#
loop_
_entity.id
_entity.type
_entity.pdbx_description
1 polymer ?
#
loop_
_entity_poly.entity_id
_entity_poly.type
_entity_poly.pdbx_seq_one_letter_code
_entity_poly.pdbx_strand_id
1 'polypeptide(L)'
;MAKVTGIGGVFIKSTKDKKALADWYRDNLGLKFEDWGGSIINWTDDAQVDGGMTVWSTAEPDSKWFAPSESSFMINYRVDDLDSLLAQLKESGVEIVGDPTTDFNGKFAWVVDPDGNKVELWEPMVQDEKNKD
;
A
#
# COMPACT_ATOMS: atom_id res chain seq x y z
N MET A 1 -16.25 -17.98 20.35
CA MET A 1 -14.86 -18.44 20.30
C MET A 1 -13.95 -17.27 19.97
N ALA A 2 -12.86 -17.12 20.71
CA ALA A 2 -11.92 -16.04 20.48
C ALA A 2 -11.18 -16.27 19.15
N LYS A 3 -10.89 -15.18 18.44
CA LYS A 3 -10.24 -15.25 17.12
C LYS A 3 -9.55 -13.94 16.80
N VAL A 4 -8.74 -13.97 15.74
CA VAL A 4 -8.19 -12.75 15.16
C VAL A 4 -9.32 -11.99 14.47
N THR A 5 -9.40 -10.68 14.71
CA THR A 5 -10.46 -9.86 14.13
C THR A 5 -9.93 -8.90 13.06
N GLY A 6 -8.63 -8.77 12.95
CA GLY A 6 -8.03 -7.89 11.94
C GLY A 6 -6.55 -7.72 12.18
N ILE A 7 -5.97 -6.80 11.46
CA ILE A 7 -4.56 -6.46 11.58
C ILE A 7 -4.43 -5.23 12.47
N GLY A 8 -3.69 -5.37 13.57
CA GLY A 8 -3.48 -4.27 14.51
C GLY A 8 -2.31 -3.38 14.14
N GLY A 9 -1.36 -3.89 13.37
CA GLY A 9 -0.22 -3.10 12.96
C GLY A 9 0.70 -3.85 12.03
N VAL A 10 1.55 -3.10 11.35
CA VAL A 10 2.56 -3.62 10.43
C VAL A 10 3.90 -3.01 10.85
N PHE A 11 4.92 -3.83 10.94
CA PHE A 11 6.24 -3.39 11.38
C PHE A 11 7.26 -3.81 10.34
N ILE A 12 8.04 -2.84 9.85
CA ILE A 12 9.04 -3.06 8.81
C ILE A 12 10.42 -2.78 9.41
N LYS A 13 11.31 -3.75 9.30
CA LYS A 13 12.69 -3.52 9.69
C LYS A 13 13.43 -2.88 8.53
N SER A 14 13.93 -1.66 8.73
CA SER A 14 14.70 -0.99 7.69
C SER A 14 16.03 -1.70 7.49
N THR A 15 16.45 -1.81 6.25
CA THR A 15 17.75 -2.40 5.91
C THR A 15 18.84 -1.36 5.80
N LYS A 16 18.48 -0.08 5.88
CA LYS A 16 19.43 1.02 5.73
C LYS A 16 19.23 2.05 6.83
N ASP A 17 18.33 2.99 6.65
CA ASP A 17 18.09 4.11 7.55
C ASP A 17 16.58 4.21 7.78
N LYS A 18 16.14 3.87 8.99
CA LYS A 18 14.71 3.83 9.27
C LYS A 18 14.07 5.21 9.19
N LYS A 19 14.83 6.27 9.50
CA LYS A 19 14.27 7.62 9.41
C LYS A 19 14.06 8.03 7.96
N ALA A 20 15.03 7.73 7.10
CA ALA A 20 14.89 8.01 5.67
C ALA A 20 13.73 7.22 5.07
N LEU A 21 13.55 5.99 5.50
CA LEU A 21 12.43 5.16 5.05
C LEU A 21 11.09 5.80 5.46
N ALA A 22 10.96 6.18 6.73
CA ALA A 22 9.74 6.82 7.22
C ALA A 22 9.46 8.14 6.50
N ASP A 23 10.50 8.94 6.29
CA ASP A 23 10.36 10.21 5.58
C ASP A 23 9.85 10.01 4.16
N TRP A 24 10.30 8.95 3.48
CA TRP A 24 9.84 8.63 2.14
C TRP A 24 8.33 8.35 2.11
N TYR A 25 7.84 7.57 3.09
CA TYR A 25 6.40 7.26 3.17
C TYR A 25 5.59 8.51 3.51
N ARG A 26 6.12 9.38 4.36
CA ARG A 26 5.46 10.66 4.66
C ARG A 26 5.38 11.53 3.40
N ASP A 27 6.50 11.69 2.72
CA ASP A 27 6.61 12.65 1.62
C ASP A 27 5.92 12.16 0.35
N ASN A 28 5.90 10.86 0.12
CA ASN A 28 5.40 10.31 -1.14
C ASN A 28 4.02 9.66 -1.02
N LEU A 29 3.69 9.08 0.13
CA LEU A 29 2.41 8.39 0.31
C LEU A 29 1.51 9.05 1.33
N GLY A 30 1.97 10.14 1.94
CA GLY A 30 1.10 10.93 2.81
C GLY A 30 0.84 10.34 4.19
N LEU A 31 1.65 9.37 4.63
CA LEU A 31 1.52 8.86 5.99
C LEU A 31 1.94 9.94 6.98
N LYS A 32 1.19 10.07 8.07
CA LYS A 32 1.50 11.03 9.13
C LYS A 32 2.21 10.30 10.25
N PHE A 33 3.39 10.82 10.64
CA PHE A 33 4.22 10.16 11.64
C PHE A 33 4.19 10.91 12.96
N GLU A 34 4.14 10.14 14.04
CA GLU A 34 4.21 10.64 15.41
C GLU A 34 5.65 10.80 15.83
N ASP A 35 5.85 11.49 16.96
CA ASP A 35 7.21 11.76 17.46
C ASP A 35 8.01 10.49 17.73
N TRP A 36 7.34 9.39 18.08
CA TRP A 36 8.02 8.12 18.36
C TRP A 36 8.41 7.35 17.08
N GLY A 37 8.07 7.88 15.89
CA GLY A 37 8.54 7.35 14.62
C GLY A 37 7.59 6.46 13.86
N GLY A 38 6.41 6.21 14.38
CA GLY A 38 5.40 5.41 13.69
C GLY A 38 4.23 6.23 13.21
N SER A 39 3.41 5.63 12.36
CA SER A 39 2.21 6.23 11.83
C SER A 39 0.99 5.49 12.35
N ILE A 40 -0.03 6.24 12.75
CA ILE A 40 -1.28 5.67 13.22
C ILE A 40 -2.36 5.96 12.18
N ILE A 41 -2.99 4.89 11.70
CA ILE A 41 -4.13 5.00 10.81
C ILE A 41 -5.35 4.55 11.62
N ASN A 42 -6.21 5.51 11.96
CA ASN A 42 -7.40 5.21 12.74
C ASN A 42 -8.39 4.42 11.89
N TRP A 43 -9.04 3.43 12.49
CA TRP A 43 -9.99 2.60 11.76
C TRP A 43 -11.16 3.40 11.21
N THR A 44 -11.57 4.47 11.91
CA THR A 44 -12.65 5.31 11.41
C THR A 44 -12.25 6.03 10.12
N ASP A 45 -10.99 6.46 10.01
CA ASP A 45 -10.49 7.08 8.79
C ASP A 45 -10.33 6.06 7.68
N ASP A 46 -9.80 4.89 8.03
CA ASP A 46 -9.60 3.81 7.08
C ASP A 46 -10.93 3.28 6.56
N ALA A 47 -11.98 3.36 7.35
CA ALA A 47 -13.29 2.85 7.00
C ALA A 47 -14.12 3.81 6.13
N GLN A 48 -13.55 4.93 5.68
CA GLN A 48 -14.28 5.89 4.83
C GLN A 48 -14.58 5.35 3.44
N VAL A 49 -13.88 4.31 3.02
CA VAL A 49 -14.05 3.72 1.69
C VAL A 49 -15.12 2.63 1.76
N ASP A 50 -16.21 2.82 1.03
CA ASP A 50 -17.27 1.81 0.93
C ASP A 50 -16.70 0.52 0.37
N GLY A 51 -17.02 -0.60 1.05
CA GLY A 51 -16.51 -1.90 0.63
C GLY A 51 -15.02 -2.09 0.88
N GLY A 52 -14.43 -1.20 1.65
CA GLY A 52 -13.03 -1.33 2.02
C GLY A 52 -12.81 -2.57 2.88
N MET A 53 -11.66 -3.20 2.70
CA MET A 53 -11.32 -4.42 3.41
C MET A 53 -9.80 -4.51 3.52
N THR A 54 -9.35 -5.36 4.41
CA THR A 54 -7.94 -5.72 4.50
C THR A 54 -7.80 -7.16 4.05
N VAL A 55 -6.95 -7.38 3.08
CA VAL A 55 -6.68 -8.72 2.54
C VAL A 55 -5.39 -9.25 3.15
N TRP A 56 -5.43 -10.50 3.61
CA TRP A 56 -4.24 -11.20 4.07
C TRP A 56 -4.08 -12.44 3.20
N SER A 57 -2.92 -12.60 2.59
CA SER A 57 -2.71 -13.66 1.63
C SER A 57 -1.27 -14.13 1.66
N THR A 58 -1.05 -15.34 1.18
CA THR A 58 0.29 -15.89 1.03
C THR A 58 0.61 -16.05 -0.45
N ALA A 59 1.90 -16.16 -0.76
CA ALA A 59 2.38 -16.42 -2.12
C ALA A 59 3.26 -17.65 -2.09
N GLU A 60 3.37 -18.31 -3.24
CA GLU A 60 4.23 -19.48 -3.37
C GLU A 60 5.69 -19.11 -3.13
N PRO A 61 6.52 -20.02 -2.63
CA PRO A 61 7.93 -19.72 -2.36
C PRO A 61 8.71 -19.20 -3.57
N ASP A 62 8.33 -19.61 -4.77
CA ASP A 62 8.99 -19.20 -6.01
C ASP A 62 8.23 -18.12 -6.77
N SER A 63 7.23 -17.49 -6.13
CA SER A 63 6.44 -16.45 -6.78
C SER A 63 7.32 -15.26 -7.18
N LYS A 64 7.05 -14.73 -8.36
CA LYS A 64 7.70 -13.51 -8.86
C LYS A 64 6.87 -12.26 -8.60
N TRP A 65 5.78 -12.39 -7.89
CA TRP A 65 4.84 -11.29 -7.67
C TRP A 65 5.49 -10.12 -6.93
N PHE A 66 6.43 -10.40 -6.04
CA PHE A 66 7.10 -9.35 -5.27
C PHE A 66 8.32 -8.75 -5.99
N ALA A 67 8.71 -9.30 -7.13
CA ALA A 67 9.87 -8.79 -7.85
C ALA A 67 9.63 -7.34 -8.31
N PRO A 68 10.63 -6.48 -8.34
CA PRO A 68 12.05 -6.75 -8.14
C PRO A 68 12.50 -6.80 -6.68
N SER A 69 11.59 -6.71 -5.71
CA SER A 69 11.94 -6.79 -4.31
C SER A 69 12.39 -8.21 -3.94
N GLU A 70 13.35 -8.29 -3.05
CA GLU A 70 13.79 -9.56 -2.48
C GLU A 70 13.19 -9.80 -1.10
N SER A 71 12.35 -8.87 -0.62
CA SER A 71 11.67 -9.02 0.66
C SER A 71 10.64 -10.15 0.60
N SER A 72 10.36 -10.74 1.74
CA SER A 72 9.40 -11.82 1.85
C SER A 72 7.96 -11.34 2.07
N PHE A 73 7.74 -10.04 1.89
CA PHE A 73 6.41 -9.43 2.06
C PHE A 73 6.20 -8.35 1.01
N MET A 74 4.94 -7.99 0.84
CA MET A 74 4.56 -6.81 0.06
C MET A 74 3.33 -6.23 0.75
N ILE A 75 3.35 -4.93 1.01
CA ILE A 75 2.25 -4.26 1.66
C ILE A 75 1.44 -3.52 0.62
N ASN A 76 0.12 -3.65 0.72
CA ASN A 76 -0.83 -2.92 -0.12
C ASN A 76 -1.40 -1.77 0.70
N TYR A 77 -1.34 -0.56 0.15
CA TYR A 77 -1.95 0.61 0.77
C TYR A 77 -3.14 1.04 -0.06
N ARG A 78 -4.28 1.24 0.59
CA ARG A 78 -5.44 1.82 -0.08
C ARG A 78 -5.23 3.32 -0.25
N VAL A 79 -5.58 3.83 -1.41
CA VAL A 79 -5.45 5.25 -1.74
C VAL A 79 -6.78 5.78 -2.25
N ASP A 80 -6.97 7.08 -2.10
CA ASP A 80 -8.22 7.72 -2.50
C ASP A 80 -8.28 8.08 -3.97
N ASP A 81 -7.14 8.37 -4.60
CA ASP A 81 -7.06 8.77 -6.01
C ASP A 81 -5.74 8.31 -6.58
N LEU A 82 -5.74 7.12 -7.17
CA LEU A 82 -4.51 6.49 -7.65
C LEU A 82 -3.92 7.24 -8.84
N ASP A 83 -4.75 7.72 -9.75
CA ASP A 83 -4.23 8.43 -10.94
C ASP A 83 -3.47 9.69 -10.53
N SER A 84 -4.03 10.47 -9.61
CA SER A 84 -3.36 11.67 -9.10
C SER A 84 -2.08 11.33 -8.35
N LEU A 85 -2.13 10.28 -7.52
CA LEU A 85 -0.96 9.86 -6.77
C LEU A 85 0.17 9.43 -7.69
N LEU A 86 -0.15 8.65 -8.74
CA LEU A 86 0.87 8.21 -9.69
C LEU A 86 1.54 9.39 -10.40
N ALA A 87 0.77 10.42 -10.76
CA ALA A 87 1.33 11.60 -11.37
C ALA A 87 2.34 12.28 -10.43
N GLN A 88 1.97 12.40 -9.15
CA GLN A 88 2.85 12.97 -8.13
C GLN A 88 4.11 12.14 -7.94
N LEU A 89 3.97 10.82 -7.91
CA LEU A 89 5.11 9.92 -7.71
C LEU A 89 6.08 9.99 -8.88
N LYS A 90 5.57 10.05 -10.11
CA LYS A 90 6.42 10.20 -11.29
C LYS A 90 7.20 11.50 -11.24
N GLU A 91 6.52 12.58 -10.86
CA GLU A 91 7.17 13.89 -10.75
C GLU A 91 8.25 13.89 -9.68
N SER A 92 8.06 13.12 -8.62
CA SER A 92 9.04 13.00 -7.53
C SER A 92 10.16 12.01 -7.84
N GLY A 93 10.13 11.35 -8.98
CA GLY A 93 11.19 10.42 -9.38
C GLY A 93 11.08 9.05 -8.72
N VAL A 94 9.92 8.69 -8.22
CA VAL A 94 9.72 7.37 -7.60
C VAL A 94 9.69 6.30 -8.68
N GLU A 95 10.37 5.19 -8.43
CA GLU A 95 10.41 4.06 -9.35
C GLU A 95 9.05 3.36 -9.37
N ILE A 96 8.44 3.29 -10.56
CA ILE A 96 7.15 2.62 -10.77
C ILE A 96 7.43 1.30 -11.48
N VAL A 97 6.86 0.21 -10.97
CA VAL A 97 7.08 -1.14 -11.48
C VAL A 97 5.92 -1.53 -12.38
N GLY A 98 6.22 -1.69 -13.68
CA GLY A 98 5.21 -2.12 -14.65
C GLY A 98 4.13 -1.09 -14.89
N ASP A 99 3.07 -1.51 -15.54
CA ASP A 99 1.94 -0.65 -15.87
C ASP A 99 0.83 -0.78 -14.84
N PRO A 100 0.14 0.33 -14.51
CA PRO A 100 -1.05 0.23 -13.68
C PRO A 100 -2.11 -0.65 -14.34
N THR A 101 -2.91 -1.30 -13.52
CA THR A 101 -4.00 -2.17 -14.00
C THR A 101 -5.33 -1.71 -13.42
N THR A 102 -6.38 -1.98 -14.17
CA THR A 102 -7.75 -1.76 -13.70
C THR A 102 -8.49 -3.08 -13.81
N ASP A 103 -9.14 -3.47 -12.71
CA ASP A 103 -9.83 -4.75 -12.64
C ASP A 103 -11.17 -4.52 -11.94
N PHE A 104 -11.95 -5.60 -11.79
CA PHE A 104 -13.28 -5.50 -11.15
C PHE A 104 -13.21 -4.99 -9.72
N ASN A 105 -12.08 -5.22 -9.04
CA ASN A 105 -11.92 -4.83 -7.64
C ASN A 105 -11.14 -3.52 -7.47
N GLY A 106 -10.87 -2.79 -8.54
CA GLY A 106 -10.28 -1.47 -8.46
C GLY A 106 -9.07 -1.28 -9.35
N LYS A 107 -8.33 -0.22 -9.02
CA LYS A 107 -7.11 0.15 -9.75
C LYS A 107 -5.90 -0.20 -8.91
N PHE A 108 -4.86 -0.69 -9.55
CA PHE A 108 -3.62 -1.11 -8.89
C PHE A 108 -2.41 -0.51 -9.56
N ALA A 109 -1.39 -0.19 -8.78
CA ALA A 109 -0.08 0.18 -9.27
C ALA A 109 0.97 -0.25 -8.26
N TRP A 110 2.24 -0.26 -8.68
CA TRP A 110 3.33 -0.75 -7.84
C TRP A 110 4.50 0.22 -7.91
N VAL A 111 5.11 0.47 -6.76
CA VAL A 111 6.30 1.32 -6.65
C VAL A 111 7.33 0.62 -5.77
N VAL A 112 8.54 1.19 -5.69
CA VAL A 112 9.61 0.65 -4.86
C VAL A 112 10.04 1.72 -3.86
N ASP A 113 10.14 1.34 -2.59
CA ASP A 113 10.58 2.25 -1.54
C ASP A 113 12.12 2.29 -1.45
N PRO A 114 12.70 3.18 -0.61
CA PRO A 114 14.17 3.31 -0.53
C PRO A 114 14.90 2.05 -0.10
N ASP A 115 14.25 1.15 0.60
CA ASP A 115 14.85 -0.11 1.03
C ASP A 115 14.67 -1.22 0.01
N GLY A 116 14.10 -0.91 -1.17
CA GLY A 116 13.89 -1.89 -2.22
C GLY A 116 12.62 -2.70 -2.06
N ASN A 117 11.75 -2.34 -1.15
CA ASN A 117 10.49 -3.06 -0.98
C ASN A 117 9.49 -2.64 -2.06
N LYS A 118 8.86 -3.63 -2.68
CA LYS A 118 7.77 -3.37 -3.60
C LYS A 118 6.51 -3.05 -2.80
N VAL A 119 5.83 -1.99 -3.20
CA VAL A 119 4.63 -1.50 -2.54
C VAL A 119 3.49 -1.54 -3.54
N GLU A 120 2.37 -2.11 -3.15
CA GLU A 120 1.16 -2.11 -3.99
C GLU A 120 0.25 -0.98 -3.54
N LEU A 121 -0.25 -0.22 -4.50
CA LEU A 121 -1.19 0.88 -4.26
C LEU A 121 -2.51 0.51 -4.88
N TRP A 122 -3.59 0.69 -4.13
CA TRP A 122 -4.90 0.18 -4.52
C TRP A 122 -5.99 1.23 -4.27
N GLU A 123 -6.68 1.60 -5.33
CA GLU A 123 -7.91 2.40 -5.21
C GLU A 123 -9.06 1.43 -5.40
N PRO A 124 -9.79 1.07 -4.33
CA PRO A 124 -10.89 0.10 -4.45
C PRO A 124 -12.02 0.62 -5.30
N MET A 125 -12.69 -0.28 -6.01
CA MET A 125 -13.90 0.06 -6.75
C MET A 125 -15.10 -0.18 -5.85
N VAL A 126 -15.96 0.83 -5.73
CA VAL A 126 -17.16 0.75 -4.92
C VAL A 126 -18.10 -0.28 -5.53
N GLN A 127 -18.61 -1.18 -4.69
CA GLN A 127 -19.44 -2.29 -5.15
C GLN A 127 -20.71 -1.82 -5.89
N ASP A 128 -21.31 -0.74 -5.41
CA ASP A 128 -22.51 -0.17 -6.03
C ASP A 128 -22.25 0.27 -7.46
N GLU A 129 -21.07 0.81 -7.74
CA GLU A 129 -20.72 1.25 -9.09
C GLU A 129 -20.64 0.07 -10.06
N LYS A 130 -20.16 -1.07 -9.57
CA LYS A 130 -20.12 -2.28 -10.38
C LYS A 130 -21.52 -2.77 -10.74
N ASN A 131 -22.47 -2.57 -9.85
CA ASN A 131 -23.84 -3.02 -10.05
C ASN A 131 -24.69 -2.07 -10.88
N LYS A 132 -24.21 -0.86 -11.09
CA LYS A 132 -24.93 0.13 -11.89
C LYS A 132 -24.88 -0.16 -13.39
N ASP A 133 -23.95 -0.96 -13.78
CA ASP A 133 -23.80 -1.36 -15.17
C ASP A 133 -24.71 -2.53 -15.51
#